data_4162477cd352c4d5531b56f082775a05
#
_entry.id   4162477cd352c4d5531b56f082775a05
#
_cell.length_a   1.000
_cell.length_b   1.000
_cell.length_c   1.000
_cell.angle_alpha   90.00
_cell.angle_beta   90.00
_cell.angle_gamma   90.00
#
_symmetry.space_group_name_H-M   'P 1'
#
loop_
_entity.id
_entity.type
_entity.pdbx_description
1 polymer ?
#
loop_
_entity_poly.entity_id
_entity_poly.type
_entity_poly.pdbx_seq_one_letter_code
_entity_poly.pdbx_strand_id
1 'polypeptide(L)'
;MTSSSPKPNSYRTLPDTDGHFGNYGGRFVAETLMPLILELEQAYKDAKNDPEFKKELDYYLKYYVGRPSPLYFAERMTEELGGAKIYFKRDELNHTGAHKINNCIGQILLAKRMGKTRIIAETGAGQHGVATATVCARFGLPCTVYMGAKDIERQSPNVFRMKLLGAEVKPVESGSRSLKDAMNEALRDWVTNVEDTFYIIGTAAGPHPYPELVRDFQSVIGKEAKEQIMEAEGRLPDLLIAAIGGGSNAIGLFHPFLDDMNVAITGVEAAGHGVHTGKHAASLTAGAPGVLHGNRTYLLMDDDGQIKEADSISAGLDYPGIGPEHSWLKDIGRVDYVAITDKEALDAFKLCSECEGIIPALEPSHALAHVMKVAPEMSRDKIIIVNLCGRGDKDIFTVAEALGVKL
;
A
#
# COMPACT_ATOMS: atom_id res chain seq x y z
N MET A 1 8.74 -12.10 -30.25
CA MET A 1 8.00 -13.30 -29.77
C MET A 1 8.15 -13.31 -28.26
N THR A 2 7.17 -12.80 -27.54
CA THR A 2 7.12 -12.86 -26.07
C THR A 2 6.74 -14.28 -25.71
N SER A 3 7.71 -15.06 -25.18
CA SER A 3 7.40 -16.35 -24.59
C SER A 3 6.54 -16.08 -23.35
N SER A 4 5.24 -16.34 -23.43
CA SER A 4 4.39 -16.35 -22.25
C SER A 4 4.92 -17.42 -21.30
N SER A 5 5.39 -17.00 -20.13
CA SER A 5 5.73 -17.93 -19.06
C SER A 5 4.52 -18.84 -18.79
N PRO A 6 4.72 -20.14 -18.53
CA PRO A 6 3.61 -21.04 -18.25
C PRO A 6 2.83 -20.51 -17.01
N LYS A 7 1.49 -20.53 -17.11
CA LYS A 7 0.65 -20.11 -15.97
C LYS A 7 0.88 -21.06 -14.80
N PRO A 8 1.09 -20.54 -13.58
CA PRO A 8 1.33 -21.37 -12.40
C PRO A 8 0.04 -22.15 -12.01
N ASN A 9 0.19 -23.27 -11.33
CA ASN A 9 -0.94 -24.00 -10.76
C ASN A 9 -1.67 -23.20 -9.67
N SER A 10 -0.94 -22.34 -8.97
CA SER A 10 -1.48 -21.38 -8.02
C SER A 10 -0.65 -20.10 -8.06
N TYR A 11 -1.31 -18.95 -8.05
CA TYR A 11 -0.69 -17.62 -8.00
C TYR A 11 -0.25 -17.22 -6.58
N ARG A 12 -0.52 -18.06 -5.57
CA ARG A 12 -0.28 -17.77 -4.15
C ARG A 12 0.93 -18.51 -3.56
N THR A 13 1.69 -19.23 -4.39
CA THR A 13 2.83 -20.04 -3.95
C THR A 13 4.15 -19.28 -3.87
N LEU A 14 4.19 -18.05 -4.39
CA LEU A 14 5.39 -17.21 -4.35
C LEU A 14 5.41 -16.29 -3.11
N PRO A 15 6.59 -15.80 -2.71
CA PRO A 15 7.89 -15.92 -3.38
C PRO A 15 8.50 -17.31 -3.25
N ASP A 16 9.53 -17.58 -4.07
CA ASP A 16 10.39 -18.77 -3.90
C ASP A 16 11.30 -18.65 -2.67
N THR A 17 12.14 -19.65 -2.44
CA THR A 17 13.06 -19.71 -1.28
C THR A 17 14.09 -18.59 -1.26
N ASP A 18 14.38 -17.98 -2.41
CA ASP A 18 15.31 -16.88 -2.55
C ASP A 18 14.62 -15.50 -2.51
N GLY A 19 13.31 -15.50 -2.33
CA GLY A 19 12.49 -14.30 -2.20
C GLY A 19 12.07 -13.68 -3.53
N HIS A 20 11.97 -14.51 -4.61
CA HIS A 20 11.60 -14.01 -5.93
C HIS A 20 10.14 -14.34 -6.28
N PHE A 21 9.52 -13.40 -6.97
CA PHE A 21 8.27 -13.53 -7.70
C PHE A 21 8.63 -13.56 -9.21
N GLY A 22 8.98 -14.75 -9.72
CA GLY A 22 9.55 -14.87 -11.06
C GLY A 22 10.89 -14.11 -11.18
N ASN A 23 10.94 -13.09 -12.04
CA ASN A 23 12.13 -12.26 -12.23
C ASN A 23 12.28 -11.11 -11.21
N TYR A 24 11.34 -10.95 -10.30
CA TYR A 24 11.24 -9.79 -9.38
C TYR A 24 11.45 -10.21 -7.93
N GLY A 25 11.73 -9.24 -7.05
CA GLY A 25 12.03 -9.50 -5.65
C GLY A 25 13.51 -9.63 -5.35
N GLY A 26 13.88 -10.59 -4.50
CA GLY A 26 15.27 -10.85 -4.08
C GLY A 26 15.74 -9.95 -2.93
N ARG A 27 17.07 -9.97 -2.68
CA ARG A 27 17.74 -9.26 -1.57
C ARG A 27 18.90 -8.45 -2.12
N PHE A 28 18.64 -7.24 -2.63
CA PHE A 28 19.66 -6.33 -3.17
C PHE A 28 20.05 -5.30 -2.11
N VAL A 29 20.71 -5.77 -1.07
CA VAL A 29 21.11 -4.97 0.10
C VAL A 29 22.62 -5.00 0.32
N ALA A 30 23.14 -4.06 1.13
CA ALA A 30 24.52 -4.08 1.56
C ALA A 30 24.82 -5.37 2.34
N GLU A 31 26.03 -5.90 2.19
CA GLU A 31 26.49 -7.14 2.85
C GLU A 31 26.32 -7.06 4.37
N THR A 32 26.54 -5.90 4.96
CA THR A 32 26.40 -5.67 6.41
C THR A 32 24.96 -5.81 6.90
N LEU A 33 23.96 -5.66 6.02
CA LEU A 33 22.55 -5.81 6.36
C LEU A 33 22.06 -7.25 6.17
N MET A 34 22.76 -8.06 5.39
CA MET A 34 22.30 -9.43 5.05
C MET A 34 22.06 -10.32 6.26
N PRO A 35 22.92 -10.35 7.32
CA PRO A 35 22.65 -11.17 8.50
C PRO A 35 21.31 -10.84 9.17
N LEU A 36 20.98 -9.54 9.29
CA LEU A 36 19.71 -9.11 9.88
C LEU A 36 18.50 -9.46 8.99
N ILE A 37 18.64 -9.36 7.67
CA ILE A 37 17.60 -9.78 6.72
C ILE A 37 17.31 -11.29 6.86
N LEU A 38 18.33 -12.12 7.00
CA LEU A 38 18.17 -13.57 7.21
C LEU A 38 17.59 -13.90 8.59
N GLU A 39 18.00 -13.15 9.64
CA GLU A 39 17.39 -13.23 10.97
C GLU A 39 15.89 -12.90 10.92
N LEU A 40 15.52 -11.81 10.24
CA LEU A 40 14.12 -11.40 10.06
C LEU A 40 13.32 -12.46 9.30
N GLU A 41 13.89 -13.01 8.23
CA GLU A 41 13.25 -14.08 7.46
C GLU A 41 12.96 -15.30 8.32
N GLN A 42 13.92 -15.73 9.13
CA GLN A 42 13.72 -16.87 10.02
C GLN A 42 12.68 -16.55 11.10
N ALA A 43 12.78 -15.39 11.76
CA ALA A 43 11.82 -14.95 12.76
C ALA A 43 10.39 -14.88 12.19
N TYR A 44 10.25 -14.43 10.95
CA TYR A 44 8.96 -14.39 10.26
C TYR A 44 8.43 -15.80 9.93
N LYS A 45 9.28 -16.69 9.44
CA LYS A 45 8.89 -18.11 9.19
C LYS A 45 8.42 -18.80 10.48
N ASP A 46 9.10 -18.57 11.59
CA ASP A 46 8.73 -19.12 12.90
C ASP A 46 7.39 -18.52 13.38
N ALA A 47 7.23 -17.20 13.32
CA ALA A 47 6.01 -16.50 13.70
C ALA A 47 4.79 -16.93 12.86
N LYS A 48 4.99 -17.12 11.56
CA LYS A 48 3.93 -17.57 10.62
C LYS A 48 3.34 -18.93 11.02
N ASN A 49 4.12 -19.79 11.69
CA ASN A 49 3.71 -21.10 12.14
C ASN A 49 3.35 -21.18 13.64
N ASP A 50 3.61 -20.11 14.40
CA ASP A 50 3.35 -20.05 15.84
C ASP A 50 1.89 -19.68 16.15
N PRO A 51 1.10 -20.56 16.80
CA PRO A 51 -0.27 -20.26 17.18
C PRO A 51 -0.40 -19.08 18.16
N GLU A 52 0.57 -18.88 19.05
CA GLU A 52 0.53 -17.77 20.00
C GLU A 52 0.78 -16.41 19.30
N PHE A 53 1.65 -16.37 18.29
CA PHE A 53 1.80 -15.17 17.46
C PHE A 53 0.50 -14.83 16.74
N LYS A 54 -0.15 -15.83 16.11
CA LYS A 54 -1.42 -15.62 15.41
C LYS A 54 -2.51 -15.14 16.36
N LYS A 55 -2.63 -15.73 17.52
CA LYS A 55 -3.60 -15.32 18.56
C LYS A 55 -3.36 -13.89 19.05
N GLU A 56 -2.09 -13.51 19.26
CA GLU A 56 -1.73 -12.15 19.66
C GLU A 56 -2.02 -11.15 18.53
N LEU A 57 -1.68 -11.47 17.27
CA LEU A 57 -1.98 -10.67 16.11
C LEU A 57 -3.50 -10.48 15.94
N ASP A 58 -4.29 -11.55 16.01
CA ASP A 58 -5.75 -11.52 15.90
C ASP A 58 -6.39 -10.69 17.03
N TYR A 59 -5.85 -10.78 18.25
CA TYR A 59 -6.28 -9.93 19.36
C TYR A 59 -6.12 -8.44 19.04
N TYR A 60 -4.94 -8.02 18.56
CA TYR A 60 -4.71 -6.61 18.22
C TYR A 60 -5.49 -6.16 16.99
N LEU A 61 -5.61 -7.00 15.97
CA LEU A 61 -6.44 -6.69 14.80
C LEU A 61 -7.89 -6.46 15.20
N LYS A 62 -8.45 -7.29 16.08
CA LYS A 62 -9.83 -7.19 16.52
C LYS A 62 -10.07 -6.03 17.48
N TYR A 63 -9.31 -5.95 18.57
CA TYR A 63 -9.62 -5.06 19.70
C TYR A 63 -8.89 -3.71 19.65
N TYR A 64 -7.81 -3.59 18.91
CA TYR A 64 -7.04 -2.36 18.78
C TYR A 64 -7.20 -1.70 17.42
N VAL A 65 -7.17 -2.46 16.35
CA VAL A 65 -7.37 -1.96 14.98
C VAL A 65 -8.86 -1.77 14.68
N GLY A 66 -9.75 -2.61 15.21
CA GLY A 66 -11.20 -2.53 15.00
C GLY A 66 -11.68 -3.40 13.83
N ARG A 67 -10.93 -4.46 13.49
CA ARG A 67 -11.33 -5.39 12.42
C ARG A 67 -12.40 -6.41 12.91
N PRO A 68 -13.22 -6.98 11.98
CA PRO A 68 -13.19 -6.77 10.53
C PRO A 68 -13.70 -5.39 10.13
N SER A 69 -13.02 -4.75 9.16
CA SER A 69 -13.56 -3.54 8.55
C SER A 69 -14.78 -3.89 7.69
N PRO A 70 -15.84 -3.04 7.66
CA PRO A 70 -17.05 -3.36 6.92
C PRO A 70 -16.83 -3.48 5.41
N LEU A 71 -17.63 -4.33 4.76
CA LEU A 71 -17.88 -4.26 3.33
C LEU A 71 -19.23 -3.53 3.16
N TYR A 72 -19.20 -2.32 2.61
CA TYR A 72 -20.33 -1.42 2.52
C TYR A 72 -20.85 -1.34 1.08
N PHE A 73 -22.15 -1.57 0.87
CA PHE A 73 -22.78 -1.34 -0.43
C PHE A 73 -22.96 0.16 -0.65
N ALA A 74 -22.27 0.71 -1.64
CA ALA A 74 -22.34 2.12 -2.02
C ALA A 74 -23.56 2.34 -2.91
N GLU A 75 -24.75 2.40 -2.27
CA GLU A 75 -26.04 2.39 -2.94
C GLU A 75 -26.21 3.61 -3.84
N ARG A 76 -25.97 4.82 -3.31
CA ARG A 76 -26.14 6.04 -4.07
C ARG A 76 -25.12 6.20 -5.19
N MET A 77 -23.88 5.81 -4.98
CA MET A 77 -22.87 5.83 -6.04
C MET A 77 -23.19 4.79 -7.13
N THR A 78 -23.73 3.63 -6.75
CA THR A 78 -24.23 2.61 -7.69
C THR A 78 -25.40 3.15 -8.54
N GLU A 79 -26.33 3.88 -7.93
CA GLU A 79 -27.46 4.49 -8.63
C GLU A 79 -26.99 5.62 -9.57
N GLU A 80 -26.12 6.49 -9.10
CA GLU A 80 -25.60 7.64 -9.85
C GLU A 80 -24.82 7.21 -11.10
N LEU A 81 -23.94 6.21 -10.96
CA LEU A 81 -23.13 5.71 -12.07
C LEU A 81 -23.90 4.77 -12.99
N GLY A 82 -24.90 4.07 -12.44
CA GLY A 82 -25.55 2.96 -13.15
C GLY A 82 -24.61 1.76 -13.32
N GLY A 83 -25.10 0.67 -13.96
CA GLY A 83 -24.31 -0.53 -14.21
C GLY A 83 -24.06 -1.37 -12.96
N ALA A 84 -22.80 -1.76 -12.71
CA ALA A 84 -22.43 -2.72 -11.67
C ALA A 84 -22.71 -2.21 -10.24
N LYS A 85 -23.03 -3.13 -9.33
CA LYS A 85 -23.08 -2.88 -7.88
C LYS A 85 -21.68 -2.55 -7.36
N ILE A 86 -21.55 -1.52 -6.55
CA ILE A 86 -20.27 -1.04 -6.01
C ILE A 86 -20.23 -1.30 -4.50
N TYR A 87 -19.21 -2.03 -4.06
CA TYR A 87 -18.93 -2.29 -2.65
C TYR A 87 -17.61 -1.67 -2.23
N PHE A 88 -17.62 -0.97 -1.09
CA PHE A 88 -16.42 -0.39 -0.47
C PHE A 88 -15.92 -1.29 0.64
N LYS A 89 -14.68 -1.78 0.55
CA LYS A 89 -13.98 -2.33 1.70
C LYS A 89 -13.44 -1.16 2.53
N ARG A 90 -14.01 -0.94 3.72
CA ARG A 90 -13.92 0.27 4.53
C ARG A 90 -12.69 0.28 5.46
N ASP A 91 -11.47 0.15 4.89
CA ASP A 91 -10.23 0.16 5.69
C ASP A 91 -9.85 1.56 6.25
N GLU A 92 -10.49 2.62 5.78
CA GLU A 92 -10.38 3.96 6.34
C GLU A 92 -11.01 4.08 7.74
N LEU A 93 -11.84 3.11 8.14
CA LEU A 93 -12.43 3.03 9.49
C LEU A 93 -11.50 2.36 10.52
N ASN A 94 -10.42 1.74 10.07
CA ASN A 94 -9.45 1.15 11.00
C ASN A 94 -8.83 2.22 11.90
N HIS A 95 -8.36 1.81 13.08
CA HIS A 95 -7.55 2.68 13.93
C HIS A 95 -6.40 3.31 13.12
N THR A 96 -6.13 4.58 13.32
CA THR A 96 -5.27 5.47 12.53
C THR A 96 -5.86 5.98 11.21
N GLY A 97 -6.99 5.44 10.75
CA GLY A 97 -7.72 5.93 9.57
C GLY A 97 -7.21 5.41 8.23
N ALA A 98 -6.53 4.26 8.21
CA ALA A 98 -6.02 3.62 7.00
C ALA A 98 -5.66 2.14 7.24
N HIS A 99 -5.36 1.40 6.13
CA HIS A 99 -4.91 0.01 6.15
C HIS A 99 -3.53 -0.21 6.78
N LYS A 100 -2.69 0.83 6.91
CA LYS A 100 -1.28 0.72 7.33
C LYS A 100 -1.10 0.06 8.69
N ILE A 101 -2.04 0.27 9.61
CA ILE A 101 -2.00 -0.28 10.97
C ILE A 101 -1.95 -1.82 10.99
N ASN A 102 -2.59 -2.50 10.01
CA ASN A 102 -2.59 -3.96 9.94
C ASN A 102 -1.15 -4.51 9.87
N ASN A 103 -0.37 -3.95 8.97
CA ASN A 103 1.03 -4.31 8.76
C ASN A 103 1.91 -3.90 9.96
N CYS A 104 1.70 -2.68 10.50
CA CYS A 104 2.50 -2.19 11.62
C CYS A 104 2.33 -3.05 12.87
N ILE A 105 1.11 -3.57 13.16
CA ILE A 105 0.89 -4.53 14.26
C ILE A 105 1.69 -5.81 14.03
N GLY A 106 1.65 -6.39 12.84
CA GLY A 106 2.44 -7.60 12.54
C GLY A 106 3.93 -7.39 12.73
N GLN A 107 4.46 -6.30 12.19
CA GLN A 107 5.89 -6.00 12.26
C GLN A 107 6.37 -5.64 13.66
N ILE A 108 5.59 -4.89 14.47
CA ILE A 108 5.99 -4.57 15.85
C ILE A 108 6.03 -5.82 16.73
N LEU A 109 5.11 -6.77 16.51
CA LEU A 109 5.14 -8.05 17.24
C LEU A 109 6.37 -8.88 16.86
N LEU A 110 6.79 -8.87 15.59
CA LEU A 110 8.05 -9.48 15.16
C LEU A 110 9.26 -8.80 15.79
N ALA A 111 9.32 -7.46 15.74
CA ALA A 111 10.42 -6.69 16.32
C ALA A 111 10.62 -7.02 17.82
N LYS A 112 9.53 -7.12 18.58
CA LYS A 112 9.57 -7.53 19.99
C LYS A 112 10.12 -8.95 20.18
N ARG A 113 9.70 -9.91 19.36
CA ARG A 113 10.16 -11.29 19.43
C ARG A 113 11.64 -11.40 19.08
N MET A 114 12.12 -10.57 18.17
CA MET A 114 13.54 -10.45 17.82
C MET A 114 14.36 -9.65 18.86
N GLY A 115 13.74 -9.16 19.93
CA GLY A 115 14.42 -8.40 20.99
C GLY A 115 14.90 -7.03 20.55
N LYS A 116 14.37 -6.48 19.44
CA LYS A 116 14.74 -5.14 18.97
C LYS A 116 14.16 -4.06 19.90
N THR A 117 14.95 -3.04 20.18
CA THR A 117 14.65 -2.02 21.22
C THR A 117 14.39 -0.65 20.63
N ARG A 118 14.60 -0.46 19.33
CA ARG A 118 14.40 0.77 18.58
C ARG A 118 13.67 0.49 17.27
N ILE A 119 12.73 1.37 16.90
CA ILE A 119 11.97 1.27 15.67
C ILE A 119 12.26 2.47 14.78
N ILE A 120 12.47 2.22 13.49
CA ILE A 120 12.50 3.25 12.46
C ILE A 120 11.45 2.99 11.39
N ALA A 121 11.02 4.04 10.71
CA ALA A 121 10.13 3.97 9.56
C ALA A 121 10.38 5.13 8.59
N GLU A 122 9.95 4.95 7.36
CA GLU A 122 9.76 6.00 6.37
C GLU A 122 8.29 6.41 6.27
N THR A 123 8.01 7.60 5.74
CA THR A 123 6.65 7.97 5.37
C THR A 123 6.62 9.08 4.31
N GLY A 124 5.63 9.04 3.41
CA GLY A 124 5.29 10.11 2.48
C GLY A 124 4.06 10.87 2.96
N ALA A 125 2.86 10.35 2.71
CA ALA A 125 1.59 10.96 3.18
C ALA A 125 1.44 11.02 4.72
N GLY A 126 2.37 10.44 5.47
CA GLY A 126 2.32 10.42 6.92
C GLY A 126 1.51 9.28 7.53
N GLN A 127 0.68 8.58 6.77
CA GLN A 127 -0.19 7.51 7.32
C GLN A 127 0.61 6.33 7.86
N HIS A 128 1.69 5.91 7.17
CA HIS A 128 2.57 4.86 7.69
C HIS A 128 3.31 5.31 8.95
N GLY A 129 3.84 6.54 8.93
CA GLY A 129 4.51 7.12 10.11
C GLY A 129 3.59 7.20 11.32
N VAL A 130 2.33 7.64 11.14
CA VAL A 130 1.32 7.64 12.21
C VAL A 130 1.04 6.24 12.71
N ALA A 131 0.86 5.26 11.81
CA ALA A 131 0.60 3.87 12.21
C ALA A 131 1.80 3.28 12.99
N THR A 132 3.04 3.54 12.54
CA THR A 132 4.26 3.12 13.25
C THR A 132 4.40 3.80 14.59
N ALA A 133 4.25 5.13 14.67
CA ALA A 133 4.27 5.86 15.93
C ALA A 133 3.21 5.33 16.92
N THR A 134 2.01 4.99 16.40
CA THR A 134 0.91 4.43 17.20
C THR A 134 1.27 3.09 17.83
N VAL A 135 1.81 2.16 17.06
CA VAL A 135 2.21 0.85 17.62
C VAL A 135 3.42 1.00 18.54
N CYS A 136 4.37 1.87 18.24
CA CYS A 136 5.51 2.15 19.13
C CYS A 136 5.06 2.72 20.48
N ALA A 137 4.15 3.70 20.48
CA ALA A 137 3.54 4.23 21.71
C ALA A 137 2.83 3.12 22.49
N ARG A 138 2.05 2.28 21.83
CA ARG A 138 1.32 1.15 22.46
C ARG A 138 2.26 0.12 23.09
N PHE A 139 3.42 -0.13 22.49
CA PHE A 139 4.37 -1.16 22.93
C PHE A 139 5.56 -0.59 23.73
N GLY A 140 5.63 0.73 23.91
CA GLY A 140 6.67 1.39 24.69
C GLY A 140 8.06 1.36 24.04
N LEU A 141 8.13 1.41 22.70
CA LEU A 141 9.39 1.41 21.97
C LEU A 141 9.72 2.80 21.39
N PRO A 142 10.96 3.26 21.46
CA PRO A 142 11.41 4.47 20.78
C PRO A 142 11.18 4.36 19.28
N CYS A 143 10.71 5.45 18.65
CA CYS A 143 10.35 5.51 17.25
C CYS A 143 10.97 6.73 16.57
N THR A 144 11.68 6.52 15.48
CA THR A 144 12.14 7.58 14.57
C THR A 144 11.51 7.40 13.19
N VAL A 145 10.83 8.43 12.69
CA VAL A 145 10.19 8.43 11.37
C VAL A 145 10.91 9.40 10.45
N TYR A 146 11.43 8.89 9.33
CA TYR A 146 12.02 9.69 8.26
C TYR A 146 10.93 10.16 7.30
N MET A 147 10.91 11.45 7.01
CA MET A 147 9.91 12.06 6.12
C MET A 147 10.55 13.15 5.28
N GLY A 148 10.28 13.16 3.98
CA GLY A 148 10.77 14.21 3.09
C GLY A 148 10.28 15.59 3.53
N ALA A 149 11.14 16.61 3.46
CA ALA A 149 10.79 17.98 3.90
C ALA A 149 9.57 18.52 3.14
N LYS A 150 9.47 18.24 1.83
CA LYS A 150 8.30 18.58 1.00
C LYS A 150 7.02 17.91 1.51
N ASP A 151 7.11 16.66 1.95
CA ASP A 151 5.97 15.91 2.48
C ASP A 151 5.56 16.41 3.87
N ILE A 152 6.53 16.81 4.71
CA ILE A 152 6.27 17.42 6.03
C ILE A 152 5.39 18.68 5.89
N GLU A 153 5.69 19.52 4.90
CA GLU A 153 4.90 20.73 4.63
C GLU A 153 3.46 20.38 4.20
N ARG A 154 3.32 19.43 3.25
CA ARG A 154 2.01 19.02 2.71
C ARG A 154 1.13 18.29 3.73
N GLN A 155 1.73 17.58 4.68
CA GLN A 155 1.06 16.64 5.58
C GLN A 155 1.28 16.98 7.07
N SER A 156 1.31 18.26 7.40
CA SER A 156 1.54 18.79 8.75
C SER A 156 0.62 18.20 9.84
N PRO A 157 -0.67 17.87 9.59
CA PRO A 157 -1.51 17.21 10.61
C PRO A 157 -0.99 15.82 11.01
N ASN A 158 -0.48 15.04 10.06
CA ASN A 158 0.10 13.72 10.36
C ASN A 158 1.45 13.85 11.08
N VAL A 159 2.25 14.87 10.74
CA VAL A 159 3.50 15.18 11.46
C VAL A 159 3.20 15.50 12.94
N PHE A 160 2.19 16.30 13.19
CA PHE A 160 1.78 16.61 14.57
C PHE A 160 1.29 15.35 15.31
N ARG A 161 0.49 14.51 14.65
CA ARG A 161 0.02 13.23 15.25
C ARG A 161 1.19 12.31 15.61
N MET A 162 2.21 12.18 14.76
CA MET A 162 3.41 11.39 15.07
C MET A 162 4.16 11.91 16.29
N LYS A 163 4.36 13.23 16.38
CA LYS A 163 5.00 13.89 17.54
C LYS A 163 4.17 13.72 18.80
N LEU A 164 2.85 13.84 18.72
CA LEU A 164 1.95 13.63 19.86
C LEU A 164 2.02 12.19 20.39
N LEU A 165 2.24 11.21 19.49
CA LEU A 165 2.44 9.80 19.84
C LEU A 165 3.87 9.49 20.36
N GLY A 166 4.73 10.50 20.50
CA GLY A 166 6.08 10.37 21.06
C GLY A 166 7.15 9.98 20.03
N ALA A 167 6.83 9.93 18.73
CA ALA A 167 7.83 9.65 17.71
C ALA A 167 8.67 10.90 17.38
N GLU A 168 9.95 10.69 17.12
CA GLU A 168 10.83 11.68 16.51
C GLU A 168 10.57 11.68 14.98
N VAL A 169 10.24 12.84 14.42
CA VAL A 169 10.11 13.00 12.95
C VAL A 169 11.36 13.71 12.42
N LYS A 170 12.16 13.00 11.61
CA LYS A 170 13.38 13.52 11.00
C LYS A 170 13.11 14.00 9.58
N PRO A 171 13.27 15.30 9.29
CA PRO A 171 13.14 15.82 7.93
C PRO A 171 14.31 15.34 7.07
N VAL A 172 14.01 14.95 5.83
CA VAL A 172 14.98 14.58 4.81
C VAL A 172 15.04 15.69 3.75
N GLU A 173 16.18 16.38 3.69
CA GLU A 173 16.41 17.53 2.82
C GLU A 173 17.09 17.15 1.50
N SER A 174 17.59 15.93 1.38
CA SER A 174 18.30 15.44 0.19
C SER A 174 17.34 15.03 -0.93
N GLY A 175 17.81 15.04 -2.17
CA GLY A 175 17.07 14.60 -3.34
C GLY A 175 15.82 15.42 -3.63
N SER A 176 14.74 14.75 -4.02
CA SER A 176 13.42 15.36 -4.24
C SER A 176 12.67 15.72 -2.95
N ARG A 177 13.24 15.42 -1.79
CA ARG A 177 12.66 15.63 -0.45
C ARG A 177 11.31 14.97 -0.27
N SER A 178 11.15 13.76 -0.84
CA SER A 178 9.92 12.95 -0.86
C SER A 178 10.12 11.57 -0.25
N LEU A 179 9.11 10.70 -0.37
CA LEU A 179 9.11 9.33 0.17
C LEU A 179 10.35 8.51 -0.25
N LYS A 180 10.81 8.62 -1.51
CA LYS A 180 12.00 7.89 -1.99
C LYS A 180 13.23 8.22 -1.14
N ASP A 181 13.43 9.50 -0.85
CA ASP A 181 14.60 9.96 -0.08
C ASP A 181 14.47 9.62 1.40
N ALA A 182 13.24 9.64 1.94
CA ALA A 182 12.95 9.16 3.29
C ALA A 182 13.32 7.67 3.45
N MET A 183 12.99 6.83 2.46
CA MET A 183 13.41 5.41 2.45
C MET A 183 14.93 5.26 2.40
N ASN A 184 15.63 6.08 1.62
CA ASN A 184 17.08 6.06 1.56
C ASN A 184 17.71 6.37 2.93
N GLU A 185 17.21 7.38 3.65
CA GLU A 185 17.73 7.74 4.98
C GLU A 185 17.40 6.66 6.02
N ALA A 186 16.20 6.09 5.98
CA ALA A 186 15.83 4.99 6.85
C ALA A 186 16.73 3.76 6.63
N LEU A 187 17.05 3.43 5.38
CA LEU A 187 17.99 2.35 5.04
C LEU A 187 19.43 2.64 5.54
N ARG A 188 19.91 3.90 5.46
CA ARG A 188 21.22 4.29 6.00
C ARG A 188 21.28 4.15 7.52
N ASP A 189 20.23 4.61 8.21
CA ASP A 189 20.13 4.42 9.66
C ASP A 189 20.12 2.94 10.02
N TRP A 190 19.33 2.15 9.29
CA TRP A 190 19.21 0.71 9.56
C TRP A 190 20.53 -0.03 9.40
N VAL A 191 21.27 0.22 8.30
CA VAL A 191 22.62 -0.36 8.09
C VAL A 191 23.59 0.02 9.21
N THR A 192 23.45 1.21 9.78
CA THR A 192 24.31 1.72 10.86
C THR A 192 23.98 1.08 12.21
N ASN A 193 22.71 0.73 12.45
CA ASN A 193 22.18 0.31 13.75
C ASN A 193 21.48 -1.06 13.70
N VAL A 194 22.08 -2.02 13.00
CA VAL A 194 21.49 -3.34 12.70
C VAL A 194 21.16 -4.18 13.94
N GLU A 195 21.91 -3.99 15.04
CA GLU A 195 21.82 -4.86 16.21
C GLU A 195 20.53 -4.63 16.99
N ASP A 196 20.14 -3.38 17.22
CA ASP A 196 19.05 -3.00 18.12
C ASP A 196 17.81 -2.45 17.40
N THR A 197 17.94 -2.11 16.12
CA THR A 197 16.94 -1.39 15.34
C THR A 197 16.16 -2.30 14.40
N PHE A 198 14.83 -2.18 14.44
CA PHE A 198 13.92 -2.80 13.47
C PHE A 198 13.34 -1.72 12.56
N TYR A 199 13.42 -1.97 11.25
CA TYR A 199 12.79 -1.11 10.26
C TYR A 199 11.38 -1.63 9.94
N ILE A 200 10.35 -0.88 10.32
CA ILE A 200 8.96 -1.16 9.92
C ILE A 200 8.73 -0.54 8.54
N ILE A 201 8.75 -1.36 7.49
CA ILE A 201 8.49 -0.92 6.11
C ILE A 201 6.99 -0.82 5.86
N GLY A 202 6.56 0.31 5.28
CA GLY A 202 5.15 0.65 5.09
C GLY A 202 4.50 0.12 3.82
N THR A 203 5.24 -0.58 2.97
CA THR A 203 4.75 -1.04 1.66
C THR A 203 5.20 -2.46 1.35
N ALA A 204 4.57 -3.10 0.36
CA ALA A 204 4.92 -4.46 -0.10
C ALA A 204 6.15 -4.48 -1.04
N ALA A 205 7.12 -3.59 -0.80
CA ALA A 205 8.39 -3.48 -1.51
C ALA A 205 9.55 -3.62 -0.51
N GLY A 206 10.77 -3.56 -1.00
CA GLY A 206 11.96 -3.75 -0.17
C GLY A 206 12.57 -5.14 -0.35
N PRO A 207 13.68 -5.44 0.35
CA PRO A 207 14.34 -6.74 0.26
C PRO A 207 13.46 -7.84 0.86
N HIS A 208 13.52 -9.04 0.31
CA HIS A 208 12.87 -10.18 0.97
C HIS A 208 13.41 -10.33 2.40
N PRO A 209 12.54 -10.57 3.43
CA PRO A 209 11.16 -11.05 3.33
C PRO A 209 10.07 -9.96 3.33
N TYR A 210 10.39 -8.66 3.28
CA TYR A 210 9.40 -7.59 3.42
C TYR A 210 8.22 -7.68 2.44
N PRO A 211 8.38 -7.92 1.13
CA PRO A 211 7.24 -8.04 0.24
C PRO A 211 6.24 -9.12 0.67
N GLU A 212 6.74 -10.26 1.13
CA GLU A 212 5.93 -11.37 1.60
C GLU A 212 5.24 -11.05 2.93
N LEU A 213 5.99 -10.60 3.94
CA LEU A 213 5.42 -10.36 5.28
C LEU A 213 4.39 -9.20 5.26
N VAL A 214 4.64 -8.15 4.49
CA VAL A 214 3.69 -7.04 4.35
C VAL A 214 2.43 -7.50 3.64
N ARG A 215 2.55 -8.26 2.55
CA ARG A 215 1.42 -8.89 1.87
C ARG A 215 0.60 -9.73 2.83
N ASP A 216 1.24 -10.61 3.58
CA ASP A 216 0.55 -11.56 4.46
C ASP A 216 -0.20 -10.84 5.58
N PHE A 217 0.39 -9.80 6.20
CA PHE A 217 -0.28 -8.98 7.21
C PHE A 217 -1.42 -8.13 6.63
N GLN A 218 -1.32 -7.70 5.38
CA GLN A 218 -2.39 -6.98 4.69
C GLN A 218 -3.46 -7.90 4.11
N SER A 219 -3.20 -9.19 3.93
CA SER A 219 -4.15 -10.15 3.35
C SER A 219 -5.45 -10.33 4.15
N VAL A 220 -5.48 -9.85 5.38
CA VAL A 220 -6.72 -9.75 6.18
C VAL A 220 -7.81 -8.95 5.45
N ILE A 221 -7.43 -7.96 4.64
CA ILE A 221 -8.35 -7.14 3.82
C ILE A 221 -9.15 -8.03 2.87
N GLY A 222 -8.45 -8.82 2.05
CA GLY A 222 -9.09 -9.66 1.04
C GLY A 222 -9.78 -10.90 1.64
N LYS A 223 -9.25 -11.46 2.73
CA LYS A 223 -9.90 -12.57 3.44
C LYS A 223 -11.29 -12.15 3.93
N GLU A 224 -11.37 -11.03 4.66
CA GLU A 224 -12.62 -10.48 5.14
C GLU A 224 -13.56 -10.08 3.99
N ALA A 225 -13.04 -9.42 2.93
CA ALA A 225 -13.85 -9.02 1.78
C ALA A 225 -14.48 -10.23 1.09
N LYS A 226 -13.75 -11.37 1.01
CA LYS A 226 -14.23 -12.61 0.40
C LYS A 226 -15.39 -13.24 1.22
N GLU A 227 -15.23 -13.28 2.54
CA GLU A 227 -16.29 -13.77 3.44
C GLU A 227 -17.52 -12.87 3.41
N GLN A 228 -17.32 -11.55 3.53
CA GLN A 228 -18.37 -10.56 3.58
C GLN A 228 -19.19 -10.48 2.27
N ILE A 229 -18.54 -10.59 1.09
CA ILE A 229 -19.28 -10.58 -0.16
C ILE A 229 -20.07 -11.88 -0.39
N MET A 230 -19.52 -13.01 0.07
CA MET A 230 -20.26 -14.28 0.05
C MET A 230 -21.50 -14.24 0.97
N GLU A 231 -21.41 -13.55 2.12
CA GLU A 231 -22.56 -13.33 3.00
C GLU A 231 -23.59 -12.39 2.35
N ALA A 232 -23.14 -11.30 1.72
CA ALA A 232 -24.01 -10.27 1.16
C ALA A 232 -24.69 -10.69 -0.16
N GLU A 233 -23.96 -11.35 -1.06
CA GLU A 233 -24.40 -11.62 -2.44
C GLU A 233 -24.46 -13.12 -2.80
N GLY A 234 -23.98 -14.01 -1.93
CA GLY A 234 -23.92 -15.45 -2.18
C GLY A 234 -22.92 -15.89 -3.24
N ARG A 235 -22.08 -14.96 -3.74
CA ARG A 235 -21.08 -15.20 -4.79
C ARG A 235 -19.88 -14.27 -4.68
N LEU A 236 -18.80 -14.60 -5.38
CA LEU A 236 -17.63 -13.76 -5.49
C LEU A 236 -17.91 -12.53 -6.38
N PRO A 237 -17.13 -11.44 -6.24
CA PRO A 237 -17.24 -10.27 -7.09
C PRO A 237 -16.77 -10.57 -8.51
N ASP A 238 -17.18 -9.74 -9.47
CA ASP A 238 -16.69 -9.82 -10.85
C ASP A 238 -15.37 -9.05 -11.02
N LEU A 239 -15.15 -7.99 -10.22
CA LEU A 239 -13.98 -7.13 -10.34
C LEU A 239 -13.53 -6.60 -8.96
N LEU A 240 -12.22 -6.67 -8.72
CA LEU A 240 -11.54 -5.99 -7.60
C LEU A 240 -10.75 -4.81 -8.12
N ILE A 241 -10.82 -3.68 -7.40
CA ILE A 241 -10.08 -2.46 -7.75
C ILE A 241 -9.38 -1.92 -6.49
N ALA A 242 -8.11 -1.55 -6.61
CA ALA A 242 -7.40 -0.85 -5.55
C ALA A 242 -6.34 0.10 -6.12
N ALA A 243 -6.11 1.22 -5.43
CA ALA A 243 -5.06 2.17 -5.77
C ALA A 243 -3.67 1.59 -5.42
N ILE A 244 -2.67 1.96 -6.22
CA ILE A 244 -1.30 1.45 -6.10
C ILE A 244 -0.30 2.61 -6.05
N GLY A 245 0.36 2.75 -4.88
CA GLY A 245 1.67 3.37 -4.74
C GLY A 245 2.71 2.25 -4.68
N GLY A 246 3.25 1.91 -3.50
CA GLY A 246 4.05 0.68 -3.33
C GLY A 246 3.21 -0.61 -3.34
N GLY A 247 1.88 -0.53 -3.24
CA GLY A 247 0.95 -1.62 -3.53
C GLY A 247 0.49 -2.46 -2.34
N SER A 248 0.75 -2.07 -1.09
CA SER A 248 0.43 -2.91 0.07
C SER A 248 -1.07 -3.12 0.30
N ASN A 249 -1.91 -2.08 0.13
CA ASN A 249 -3.36 -2.23 0.24
C ASN A 249 -3.93 -3.11 -0.88
N ALA A 250 -3.42 -2.92 -2.09
CA ALA A 250 -3.86 -3.64 -3.27
C ALA A 250 -3.52 -5.12 -3.17
N ILE A 251 -2.26 -5.49 -2.85
CA ILE A 251 -1.91 -6.90 -2.71
C ILE A 251 -2.63 -7.54 -1.52
N GLY A 252 -2.92 -6.78 -0.46
CA GLY A 252 -3.73 -7.24 0.67
C GLY A 252 -5.15 -7.63 0.27
N LEU A 253 -5.78 -6.84 -0.61
CA LEU A 253 -7.08 -7.18 -1.19
C LEU A 253 -6.97 -8.32 -2.21
N PHE A 254 -5.99 -8.27 -3.12
CA PHE A 254 -5.90 -9.14 -4.29
C PHE A 254 -5.44 -10.56 -3.96
N HIS A 255 -4.44 -10.72 -3.09
CA HIS A 255 -3.80 -12.00 -2.82
C HIS A 255 -4.78 -13.14 -2.45
N PRO A 256 -5.79 -12.96 -1.59
CA PRO A 256 -6.77 -14.01 -1.30
C PRO A 256 -7.63 -14.45 -2.49
N PHE A 257 -7.71 -13.62 -3.56
CA PHE A 257 -8.50 -13.88 -4.76
C PHE A 257 -7.67 -14.29 -5.97
N LEU A 258 -6.34 -14.37 -5.86
CA LEU A 258 -5.48 -14.62 -7.03
C LEU A 258 -5.80 -15.93 -7.76
N ASP A 259 -6.25 -16.96 -7.05
CA ASP A 259 -6.62 -18.25 -7.64
C ASP A 259 -8.10 -18.31 -8.10
N ASP A 260 -8.90 -17.28 -7.80
CA ASP A 260 -10.29 -17.18 -8.27
C ASP A 260 -10.31 -16.59 -9.69
N MET A 261 -10.11 -17.42 -10.71
CA MET A 261 -9.88 -16.98 -12.09
C MET A 261 -11.05 -16.23 -12.73
N ASN A 262 -12.26 -16.35 -12.17
CA ASN A 262 -13.45 -15.62 -12.61
C ASN A 262 -13.55 -14.20 -12.01
N VAL A 263 -12.68 -13.85 -11.10
CA VAL A 263 -12.57 -12.52 -10.51
C VAL A 263 -11.50 -11.74 -11.26
N ALA A 264 -11.91 -10.72 -12.01
CA ALA A 264 -10.98 -9.78 -12.62
C ALA A 264 -10.36 -8.88 -11.54
N ILE A 265 -9.13 -8.44 -11.75
CA ILE A 265 -8.40 -7.62 -10.77
C ILE A 265 -7.71 -6.47 -11.49
N THR A 266 -7.91 -5.24 -11.02
CA THR A 266 -7.28 -4.05 -11.57
C THR A 266 -6.60 -3.21 -10.49
N GLY A 267 -5.32 -2.95 -10.68
CA GLY A 267 -4.53 -2.00 -9.90
C GLY A 267 -4.52 -0.63 -10.58
N VAL A 268 -4.70 0.43 -9.80
CA VAL A 268 -4.82 1.80 -10.31
C VAL A 268 -3.65 2.65 -9.84
N GLU A 269 -2.79 3.07 -10.77
CA GLU A 269 -1.65 3.94 -10.55
C GLU A 269 -2.00 5.42 -10.73
N ALA A 270 -1.17 6.32 -10.19
CA ALA A 270 -1.32 7.75 -10.39
C ALA A 270 -0.66 8.20 -11.70
N ALA A 271 -1.44 8.70 -12.63
CA ALA A 271 -0.98 9.32 -13.87
C ALA A 271 -0.58 10.80 -13.70
N GLY A 272 -0.73 11.38 -12.51
CA GLY A 272 -0.39 12.77 -12.26
C GLY A 272 -1.04 13.72 -13.26
N HIS A 273 -0.21 14.46 -14.01
CA HIS A 273 -0.66 15.32 -15.10
C HIS A 273 -0.88 14.59 -16.44
N GLY A 274 -0.79 13.27 -16.44
CA GLY A 274 -0.86 12.39 -17.63
C GLY A 274 0.46 11.71 -17.91
N VAL A 275 0.43 10.40 -18.16
CA VAL A 275 1.64 9.56 -18.38
C VAL A 275 2.54 10.15 -19.48
N HIS A 276 1.95 10.68 -20.56
CA HIS A 276 2.67 11.28 -21.69
C HIS A 276 3.46 12.54 -21.34
N THR A 277 3.17 13.19 -20.19
CA THR A 277 3.86 14.41 -19.75
C THR A 277 5.18 14.11 -19.04
N GLY A 278 5.40 12.86 -18.63
CA GLY A 278 6.51 12.45 -17.74
C GLY A 278 6.34 12.85 -16.28
N LYS A 279 5.24 13.57 -15.92
CA LYS A 279 4.88 13.93 -14.54
C LYS A 279 3.79 12.99 -14.03
N HIS A 280 4.22 11.84 -13.53
CA HIS A 280 3.32 10.76 -13.06
C HIS A 280 4.09 9.81 -12.13
N ALA A 281 3.35 8.91 -11.43
CA ALA A 281 3.89 7.86 -10.58
C ALA A 281 3.52 6.44 -11.07
N ALA A 282 3.21 6.28 -12.36
CA ALA A 282 2.73 5.04 -12.96
C ALA A 282 3.90 4.11 -13.35
N SER A 283 4.51 3.43 -12.37
CA SER A 283 5.69 2.59 -12.57
C SER A 283 5.43 1.33 -13.38
N LEU A 284 4.26 0.69 -13.23
CA LEU A 284 3.89 -0.48 -14.01
C LEU A 284 3.47 -0.11 -15.44
N THR A 285 2.75 1.00 -15.60
CA THR A 285 2.25 1.45 -16.91
C THR A 285 3.38 2.00 -17.80
N ALA A 286 4.34 2.73 -17.24
CA ALA A 286 5.33 3.48 -18.01
C ALA A 286 6.79 3.28 -17.58
N GLY A 287 7.06 2.44 -16.59
CA GLY A 287 8.40 2.13 -16.11
C GLY A 287 9.02 0.90 -16.77
N ALA A 288 10.19 0.53 -16.29
CA ALA A 288 10.95 -0.63 -16.73
C ALA A 288 11.52 -1.41 -15.53
N PRO A 289 11.85 -2.71 -15.69
CA PRO A 289 12.47 -3.49 -14.62
C PRO A 289 13.85 -2.97 -14.22
N GLY A 290 14.07 -2.78 -12.93
CA GLY A 290 15.35 -2.37 -12.34
C GLY A 290 15.41 -2.72 -10.85
N VAL A 291 16.40 -2.21 -10.13
CA VAL A 291 16.59 -2.44 -8.69
C VAL A 291 16.42 -1.14 -7.94
N LEU A 292 15.53 -1.13 -6.95
CA LEU A 292 15.30 0.01 -6.07
C LEU A 292 14.99 -0.48 -4.65
N HIS A 293 15.56 0.17 -3.64
CA HIS A 293 15.30 -0.12 -2.21
C HIS A 293 15.36 -1.60 -1.83
N GLY A 294 16.34 -2.32 -2.40
CA GLY A 294 16.67 -3.69 -2.01
C GLY A 294 15.88 -4.79 -2.74
N ASN A 295 15.07 -4.47 -3.75
CA ASN A 295 14.39 -5.46 -4.58
C ASN A 295 14.41 -5.10 -6.06
N ARG A 296 14.31 -6.12 -6.91
CA ARG A 296 14.08 -5.93 -8.35
C ARG A 296 12.58 -5.79 -8.62
N THR A 297 12.20 -4.74 -9.35
CA THR A 297 10.80 -4.41 -9.62
C THR A 297 10.67 -3.52 -10.86
N TYR A 298 9.46 -3.18 -11.29
CA TYR A 298 9.24 -2.06 -12.21
C TYR A 298 9.46 -0.73 -11.48
N LEU A 299 10.13 0.20 -12.16
CA LEU A 299 10.43 1.53 -11.62
C LEU A 299 10.53 2.58 -12.72
N LEU A 300 10.35 3.84 -12.35
CA LEU A 300 10.53 4.98 -13.23
C LEU A 300 12.03 5.32 -13.28
N MET A 301 12.64 5.15 -14.45
CA MET A 301 14.04 5.50 -14.69
C MET A 301 14.21 6.06 -16.10
N ASP A 302 15.30 6.78 -16.32
CA ASP A 302 15.71 7.24 -17.64
C ASP A 302 16.55 6.18 -18.36
N ASP A 303 17.04 6.52 -19.57
CA ASP A 303 17.79 5.60 -20.41
C ASP A 303 19.20 5.28 -19.81
N ASP A 304 19.68 6.13 -18.89
CA ASP A 304 20.93 5.93 -18.14
C ASP A 304 20.70 5.14 -16.84
N GLY A 305 19.46 4.73 -16.56
CA GLY A 305 19.08 3.99 -15.36
C GLY A 305 18.93 4.85 -14.10
N GLN A 306 18.90 6.19 -14.23
CA GLN A 306 18.67 7.09 -13.11
C GLN A 306 17.19 7.12 -12.76
N ILE A 307 16.86 7.07 -11.47
CA ILE A 307 15.49 7.11 -10.97
C ILE A 307 14.89 8.49 -11.28
N LYS A 308 13.77 8.49 -12.02
CA LYS A 308 12.96 9.69 -12.25
C LYS A 308 12.15 10.05 -11.00
N GLU A 309 11.92 11.34 -10.81
CA GLU A 309 10.98 11.80 -9.81
C GLU A 309 9.57 11.35 -10.19
N ALA A 310 8.85 10.80 -9.21
CA ALA A 310 7.43 10.56 -9.34
C ALA A 310 6.66 11.89 -9.11
N ASP A 311 5.43 11.95 -9.61
CA ASP A 311 4.56 13.11 -9.46
C ASP A 311 3.10 12.65 -9.29
N SER A 312 2.48 13.04 -8.18
CA SER A 312 1.08 12.79 -7.88
C SER A 312 0.57 13.80 -6.86
N ILE A 313 -0.68 14.24 -7.00
CA ILE A 313 -1.39 15.00 -5.96
C ILE A 313 -1.50 14.19 -4.66
N SER A 314 -1.54 12.87 -4.77
CA SER A 314 -1.55 11.95 -3.63
C SER A 314 -0.14 11.62 -3.17
N ALA A 315 0.26 12.16 -2.02
CA ALA A 315 1.58 11.90 -1.44
C ALA A 315 1.83 10.40 -1.14
N GLY A 316 0.79 9.60 -0.95
CA GLY A 316 0.90 8.15 -0.73
C GLY A 316 1.10 7.34 -2.02
N LEU A 317 0.87 7.94 -3.20
CA LEU A 317 1.13 7.34 -4.50
C LEU A 317 2.38 7.92 -5.19
N ASP A 318 2.99 8.95 -4.62
CA ASP A 318 4.18 9.64 -5.13
C ASP A 318 5.46 8.81 -4.85
N TYR A 319 5.60 7.69 -5.57
CA TYR A 319 6.70 6.75 -5.43
C TYR A 319 7.10 6.15 -6.79
N PRO A 320 8.40 6.13 -7.16
CA PRO A 320 8.84 5.73 -8.49
C PRO A 320 9.01 4.22 -8.67
N GLY A 321 8.57 3.40 -7.74
CA GLY A 321 8.67 1.94 -7.77
C GLY A 321 7.39 1.25 -7.32
N ILE A 322 7.42 -0.07 -7.22
CA ILE A 322 6.27 -0.91 -6.89
C ILE A 322 6.72 -2.18 -6.14
N GLY A 323 5.80 -2.85 -5.47
CA GLY A 323 6.03 -4.18 -4.91
C GLY A 323 6.34 -5.22 -6.00
N PRO A 324 7.33 -6.11 -5.80
CA PRO A 324 7.77 -7.05 -6.82
C PRO A 324 6.69 -8.07 -7.22
N GLU A 325 5.78 -8.42 -6.31
CA GLU A 325 4.65 -9.30 -6.62
C GLU A 325 3.71 -8.66 -7.66
N HIS A 326 3.45 -7.35 -7.58
CA HIS A 326 2.68 -6.63 -8.61
C HIS A 326 3.37 -6.66 -9.98
N SER A 327 4.71 -6.52 -10.00
CA SER A 327 5.48 -6.62 -11.24
C SER A 327 5.32 -7.98 -11.90
N TRP A 328 5.39 -9.04 -11.11
CA TRP A 328 5.17 -10.39 -11.58
C TRP A 328 3.73 -10.62 -12.05
N LEU A 329 2.73 -10.20 -11.27
CA LEU A 329 1.30 -10.34 -11.61
C LEU A 329 0.94 -9.64 -12.91
N LYS A 330 1.57 -8.48 -13.20
CA LYS A 330 1.48 -7.80 -14.49
C LYS A 330 2.02 -8.66 -15.63
N ASP A 331 3.26 -9.14 -15.50
CA ASP A 331 3.94 -9.85 -16.58
C ASP A 331 3.25 -11.17 -16.97
N ILE A 332 2.64 -11.86 -15.98
CA ILE A 332 1.86 -13.07 -16.26
C ILE A 332 0.40 -12.80 -16.64
N GLY A 333 -0.02 -11.53 -16.66
CA GLY A 333 -1.37 -11.12 -17.05
C GLY A 333 -2.47 -11.59 -16.09
N ARG A 334 -2.17 -11.69 -14.78
CA ARG A 334 -3.19 -12.02 -13.75
C ARG A 334 -3.93 -10.78 -13.24
N VAL A 335 -3.26 -9.66 -13.20
CA VAL A 335 -3.77 -8.36 -12.77
C VAL A 335 -3.54 -7.35 -13.87
N ASP A 336 -4.56 -6.58 -14.19
CA ASP A 336 -4.47 -5.44 -15.10
C ASP A 336 -4.06 -4.19 -14.32
N TYR A 337 -3.29 -3.31 -14.95
CA TYR A 337 -2.85 -2.06 -14.34
C TYR A 337 -3.19 -0.89 -15.26
N VAL A 338 -3.81 0.13 -14.67
CA VAL A 338 -4.25 1.34 -15.35
C VAL A 338 -3.77 2.57 -14.60
N ALA A 339 -3.74 3.70 -15.26
CA ALA A 339 -3.32 4.96 -14.66
C ALA A 339 -4.45 6.02 -14.72
N ILE A 340 -4.62 6.76 -13.63
CA ILE A 340 -5.66 7.78 -13.43
C ILE A 340 -4.99 9.11 -13.12
N THR A 341 -5.42 10.19 -13.76
CA THR A 341 -4.90 11.54 -13.55
C THR A 341 -5.38 12.16 -12.22
N ASP A 342 -4.64 13.15 -11.74
CA ASP A 342 -4.99 13.91 -10.54
C ASP A 342 -6.37 14.54 -10.64
N LYS A 343 -6.74 15.06 -11.83
CA LYS A 343 -8.06 15.62 -12.07
C LYS A 343 -9.17 14.59 -11.90
N GLU A 344 -9.03 13.41 -12.50
CA GLU A 344 -10.00 12.32 -12.38
C GLU A 344 -10.14 11.85 -10.93
N ALA A 345 -9.02 11.78 -10.20
CA ALA A 345 -9.03 11.41 -8.78
C ALA A 345 -9.78 12.46 -7.93
N LEU A 346 -9.61 13.77 -8.21
CA LEU A 346 -10.35 14.84 -7.54
C LEU A 346 -11.85 14.79 -7.86
N ASP A 347 -12.22 14.52 -9.10
CA ASP A 347 -13.62 14.35 -9.51
C ASP A 347 -14.26 13.18 -8.73
N ALA A 348 -13.54 12.06 -8.59
CA ALA A 348 -14.00 10.88 -7.83
C ALA A 348 -14.06 11.14 -6.31
N PHE A 349 -13.08 11.87 -5.76
CA PHE A 349 -13.10 12.32 -4.37
C PHE A 349 -14.37 13.08 -4.05
N LYS A 350 -14.72 14.03 -4.91
CA LYS A 350 -15.93 14.86 -4.78
C LYS A 350 -17.19 14.00 -4.90
N LEU A 351 -17.30 13.17 -5.94
CA LEU A 351 -18.47 12.32 -6.15
C LEU A 351 -18.72 11.39 -4.95
N CYS A 352 -17.71 10.69 -4.46
CA CYS A 352 -17.84 9.83 -3.29
C CYS A 352 -18.32 10.62 -2.05
N SER A 353 -17.75 11.80 -1.82
CA SER A 353 -18.15 12.66 -0.70
C SER A 353 -19.61 13.12 -0.81
N GLU A 354 -20.08 13.50 -1.99
CA GLU A 354 -21.43 14.00 -2.24
C GLU A 354 -22.47 12.86 -2.26
N CYS A 355 -22.14 11.70 -2.82
CA CYS A 355 -23.06 10.56 -2.90
C CYS A 355 -23.17 9.79 -1.58
N GLU A 356 -22.03 9.44 -0.99
CA GLU A 356 -21.99 8.50 0.13
C GLU A 356 -21.75 9.16 1.49
N GLY A 357 -21.45 10.48 1.52
CA GLY A 357 -21.02 11.15 2.75
C GLY A 357 -19.71 10.61 3.32
N ILE A 358 -18.89 9.98 2.47
CA ILE A 358 -17.60 9.42 2.82
C ILE A 358 -16.52 10.25 2.12
N ILE A 359 -15.64 10.86 2.90
CA ILE A 359 -14.49 11.61 2.38
C ILE A 359 -13.29 10.65 2.27
N PRO A 360 -13.00 10.10 1.07
CA PRO A 360 -11.91 9.16 0.88
C PRO A 360 -10.57 9.90 0.88
N ALA A 361 -9.46 9.22 1.17
CA ALA A 361 -8.15 9.78 0.88
C ALA A 361 -7.92 9.92 -0.64
N LEU A 362 -6.95 10.73 -1.05
CA LEU A 362 -6.60 10.89 -2.47
C LEU A 362 -6.11 9.58 -3.09
N GLU A 363 -5.48 8.71 -2.30
CA GLU A 363 -5.05 7.39 -2.76
C GLU A 363 -6.23 6.55 -3.30
N PRO A 364 -7.27 6.20 -2.50
CA PRO A 364 -8.40 5.41 -3.02
C PRO A 364 -9.26 6.20 -4.01
N SER A 365 -9.18 7.54 -4.06
CA SER A 365 -9.89 8.34 -5.07
C SER A 365 -9.43 8.01 -6.49
N HIS A 366 -8.15 7.61 -6.70
CA HIS A 366 -7.69 7.10 -8.00
C HIS A 366 -8.42 5.79 -8.37
N ALA A 367 -8.59 4.89 -7.40
CA ALA A 367 -9.35 3.65 -7.62
C ALA A 367 -10.83 3.94 -7.92
N LEU A 368 -11.45 4.87 -7.18
CA LEU A 368 -12.83 5.31 -7.41
C LEU A 368 -13.02 5.95 -8.80
N ALA A 369 -12.04 6.72 -9.28
CA ALA A 369 -12.08 7.29 -10.62
C ALA A 369 -12.10 6.20 -11.71
N HIS A 370 -11.40 5.09 -11.49
CA HIS A 370 -11.51 3.94 -12.40
C HIS A 370 -12.86 3.25 -12.28
N VAL A 371 -13.44 3.12 -11.08
CA VAL A 371 -14.82 2.64 -10.88
C VAL A 371 -15.80 3.46 -11.70
N MET A 372 -15.69 4.81 -11.68
CA MET A 372 -16.56 5.72 -12.46
C MET A 372 -16.51 5.44 -13.96
N LYS A 373 -15.39 4.94 -14.49
CA LYS A 373 -15.25 4.58 -15.90
C LYS A 373 -15.83 3.21 -16.23
N VAL A 374 -15.65 2.21 -15.36
CA VAL A 374 -15.99 0.83 -15.70
C VAL A 374 -17.36 0.39 -15.20
N ALA A 375 -17.87 0.93 -14.09
CA ALA A 375 -19.16 0.52 -13.55
C ALA A 375 -20.32 0.73 -14.53
N PRO A 376 -20.43 1.90 -15.24
CA PRO A 376 -21.50 2.12 -16.21
C PRO A 376 -21.50 1.13 -17.38
N GLU A 377 -20.33 0.59 -17.75
CA GLU A 377 -20.16 -0.34 -18.86
C GLU A 377 -20.47 -1.80 -18.47
N MET A 378 -20.62 -2.10 -17.20
CA MET A 378 -20.94 -3.42 -16.67
C MET A 378 -22.43 -3.58 -16.46
N SER A 379 -22.95 -4.82 -16.59
CA SER A 379 -24.36 -5.09 -16.31
C SER A 379 -24.69 -5.00 -14.82
N ARG A 380 -25.95 -4.71 -14.49
CA ARG A 380 -26.42 -4.45 -13.10
C ARG A 380 -26.29 -5.62 -12.12
N ASP A 381 -26.13 -6.83 -12.62
CA ASP A 381 -25.89 -8.04 -11.84
C ASP A 381 -24.39 -8.20 -11.47
N LYS A 382 -23.50 -7.41 -12.06
CA LYS A 382 -22.07 -7.43 -11.79
C LYS A 382 -21.73 -6.73 -10.46
N ILE A 383 -20.63 -7.18 -9.84
CA ILE A 383 -20.20 -6.70 -8.52
C ILE A 383 -18.75 -6.22 -8.62
N ILE A 384 -18.50 -4.99 -8.19
CA ILE A 384 -17.18 -4.39 -8.01
C ILE A 384 -16.92 -4.24 -6.52
N ILE A 385 -15.74 -4.68 -6.06
CA ILE A 385 -15.22 -4.30 -4.73
C ILE A 385 -14.05 -3.35 -4.93
N VAL A 386 -14.10 -2.18 -4.28
CA VAL A 386 -12.98 -1.23 -4.22
C VAL A 386 -12.52 -1.03 -2.78
N ASN A 387 -11.19 -1.01 -2.57
CA ASN A 387 -10.63 -0.77 -1.24
C ASN A 387 -10.54 0.72 -0.93
N LEU A 388 -11.32 1.21 0.04
CA LEU A 388 -11.12 2.52 0.65
C LEU A 388 -10.01 2.42 1.70
N CYS A 389 -8.77 2.58 1.24
CA CYS A 389 -7.59 2.26 2.04
C CYS A 389 -7.16 3.38 3.02
N GLY A 390 -7.82 4.55 3.00
CA GLY A 390 -7.55 5.66 3.91
C GLY A 390 -8.60 6.76 3.88
N ARG A 391 -8.70 7.53 4.98
CA ARG A 391 -9.58 8.71 5.12
C ARG A 391 -8.96 9.96 4.53
N GLY A 392 -9.83 10.84 4.01
CA GLY A 392 -9.46 12.10 3.39
C GLY A 392 -9.16 13.26 4.35
N ASP A 393 -9.34 13.11 5.67
CA ASP A 393 -9.08 14.20 6.64
C ASP A 393 -7.66 14.78 6.52
N LYS A 394 -6.69 13.96 6.14
CA LYS A 394 -5.30 14.39 5.91
C LYS A 394 -5.11 15.22 4.65
N ASP A 395 -6.03 15.11 3.68
CA ASP A 395 -5.90 15.67 2.33
C ASP A 395 -6.73 16.94 2.14
N ILE A 396 -7.50 17.36 3.13
CA ILE A 396 -8.45 18.49 3.04
C ILE A 396 -7.76 19.76 2.54
N PHE A 397 -6.56 20.09 3.04
CA PHE A 397 -5.82 21.28 2.60
C PHE A 397 -5.38 21.17 1.14
N THR A 398 -4.83 20.03 0.75
CA THR A 398 -4.40 19.75 -0.64
C THR A 398 -5.58 19.79 -1.60
N VAL A 399 -6.70 19.19 -1.22
CA VAL A 399 -7.93 19.19 -2.03
C VAL A 399 -8.52 20.59 -2.14
N ALA A 400 -8.59 21.36 -1.05
CA ALA A 400 -9.08 22.72 -1.06
C ALA A 400 -8.25 23.60 -2.00
N GLU A 401 -6.91 23.53 -1.92
CA GLU A 401 -6.01 24.25 -2.82
C GLU A 401 -6.24 23.86 -4.28
N ALA A 402 -6.31 22.56 -4.59
CA ALA A 402 -6.53 22.04 -5.94
C ALA A 402 -7.90 22.46 -6.53
N LEU A 403 -8.91 22.64 -5.67
CA LEU A 403 -10.24 23.13 -6.04
C LEU A 403 -10.36 24.66 -6.03
N GLY A 404 -9.29 25.38 -5.68
CA GLY A 404 -9.28 26.85 -5.60
C GLY A 404 -10.09 27.42 -4.43
N VAL A 405 -10.33 26.64 -3.39
CA VAL A 405 -11.04 27.03 -2.17
C VAL A 405 -10.03 27.50 -1.13
N LYS A 406 -10.25 28.67 -0.55
CA LYS A 406 -9.47 29.18 0.60
C LYS A 406 -10.12 28.67 1.88
N LEU A 407 -9.30 28.02 2.72
CA LEU A 407 -9.69 27.59 4.07
C LEU A 407 -9.28 28.62 5.11
#